data_22ec59210560ee51b2dbcc994666218e
#
_entry.id   22ec59210560ee51b2dbcc994666218e
#
_cell.length_a   1.000
_cell.length_b   1.000
_cell.length_c   1.000
_cell.angle_alpha   90.00
_cell.angle_beta   90.00
_cell.angle_gamma   90.00
#
_symmetry.space_group_name_H-M   'P 1'
#
loop_
_entity.id
_entity.type
_entity.pdbx_description
1 polymer ?
#
loop_
_entity_poly.entity_id
_entity_poly.type
_entity_poly.pdbx_seq_one_letter_code
_entity_poly.pdbx_strand_id
1 'polypeptide(L)'
;QAGVALAHQRLSILDLSPLGHQPMRSADSRYVLAYNGEIYNFAQLRAALAALGHRFRGHSDTEVLLAAVVEWGLDDTLARCNGMFALALWDERDHCLSLARDRVGKKPLYYGWAGDTLVFGSELKALWQHPDFDNGVDRHALTLLLRLGYIPAPACIHERTFKLMPGRVLRLDAQAVAAGAAAHRPDQAQQPFWNAREAMQRALAAPFTGTDAQAEEQLDSVLRDAVALRMVADVPVGVFLSGGTDSSIVTAMMQAQSDQPVHTFSIGFEGSHHDEAPLAREVATHLHTDHTELYVSGADALAVVPTLPDMFDEPFACCLLYTSPSPRDQRGS
;
A
#
# COMPACT_ATOMS: atom_id res chain seq x y z
N GLN A 1 -25.86 20.21 6.89
CA GLN A 1 -25.22 18.90 6.71
C GLN A 1 -24.06 19.13 5.74
N ALA A 2 -22.83 18.84 6.15
CA ALA A 2 -21.71 18.80 5.23
C ALA A 2 -22.01 17.67 4.23
N GLY A 3 -21.99 17.96 2.93
CA GLY A 3 -22.26 16.98 1.87
C GLY A 3 -21.06 16.05 1.67
N VAL A 4 -20.74 15.23 2.67
CA VAL A 4 -19.65 14.25 2.62
C VAL A 4 -20.22 12.83 2.59
N ALA A 5 -19.74 12.03 1.64
CA ALA A 5 -20.06 10.62 1.54
C ALA A 5 -18.76 9.81 1.55
N LEU A 6 -18.69 8.81 2.41
CA LEU A 6 -17.61 7.83 2.47
C LEU A 6 -18.16 6.45 2.17
N ALA A 7 -17.48 5.69 1.35
CA ALA A 7 -17.81 4.30 1.04
C ALA A 7 -16.54 3.44 1.08
N HIS A 8 -16.70 2.14 1.37
CA HIS A 8 -15.60 1.20 1.40
C HIS A 8 -16.05 -0.20 1.01
N GLN A 9 -15.27 -0.86 0.15
CA GLN A 9 -15.45 -2.28 -0.16
C GLN A 9 -14.30 -3.04 0.52
N ARG A 10 -14.64 -3.76 1.58
CA ARG A 10 -13.64 -4.36 2.47
C ARG A 10 -13.17 -5.73 1.96
N LEU A 11 -11.84 -5.89 1.82
CA LEU A 11 -11.20 -7.20 1.84
C LEU A 11 -10.82 -7.51 3.29
N SER A 12 -11.53 -8.45 3.93
CA SER A 12 -11.33 -8.77 5.34
C SER A 12 -10.16 -9.74 5.52
N ILE A 13 -9.12 -9.30 6.21
CA ILE A 13 -7.94 -10.11 6.57
C ILE A 13 -7.86 -10.28 8.09
N LEU A 14 -8.11 -9.19 8.85
CA LEU A 14 -8.22 -9.16 10.30
C LEU A 14 -9.65 -8.81 10.69
N ASP A 15 -10.20 -9.50 11.69
CA ASP A 15 -11.57 -9.35 12.17
C ASP A 15 -12.62 -9.57 11.08
N LEU A 16 -12.91 -10.82 10.77
CA LEU A 16 -13.92 -11.21 9.77
C LEU A 16 -15.36 -10.91 10.19
N SER A 17 -15.55 -10.44 11.41
CA SER A 17 -16.87 -10.12 11.98
C SER A 17 -17.41 -8.77 11.47
N PRO A 18 -18.71 -8.49 11.66
CA PRO A 18 -19.29 -7.18 11.36
C PRO A 18 -18.68 -6.01 12.17
N LEU A 19 -17.92 -6.27 13.22
CA LEU A 19 -17.26 -5.23 14.03
C LEU A 19 -16.12 -4.54 13.27
N GLY A 20 -15.55 -5.21 12.26
CA GLY A 20 -14.58 -4.62 11.34
C GLY A 20 -15.20 -3.81 10.19
N HIS A 21 -16.51 -3.53 10.19
CA HIS A 21 -17.20 -2.79 9.12
C HIS A 21 -16.61 -1.38 8.93
N GLN A 22 -16.57 -0.96 7.66
CA GLN A 22 -16.16 0.37 7.24
C GLN A 22 -17.18 1.02 6.29
N PRO A 23 -17.31 2.35 6.28
CA PRO A 23 -16.61 3.33 7.13
C PRO A 23 -16.92 3.15 8.62
N MET A 24 -15.86 3.25 9.46
CA MET A 24 -15.98 3.05 10.90
C MET A 24 -16.07 4.39 11.63
N ARG A 25 -16.99 4.48 12.62
CA ARG A 25 -17.11 5.64 13.52
C ARG A 25 -16.31 5.42 14.80
N SER A 26 -15.66 6.49 15.28
CA SER A 26 -15.04 6.51 16.60
C SER A 26 -16.07 6.38 17.72
N ALA A 27 -15.63 5.92 18.89
CA ALA A 27 -16.52 5.71 20.06
C ALA A 27 -17.22 7.01 20.51
N ASP A 28 -16.54 8.15 20.38
CA ASP A 28 -17.06 9.50 20.65
C ASP A 28 -17.85 10.11 19.48
N SER A 29 -17.99 9.37 18.38
CA SER A 29 -18.68 9.78 17.13
C SER A 29 -18.07 10.99 16.41
N ARG A 30 -16.89 11.45 16.83
CA ARG A 30 -16.22 12.59 16.19
C ARG A 30 -15.66 12.24 14.83
N TYR A 31 -15.09 11.06 14.68
CA TYR A 31 -14.39 10.67 13.46
C TYR A 31 -15.12 9.58 12.69
N VAL A 32 -15.05 9.65 11.37
CA VAL A 32 -15.46 8.57 10.46
C VAL A 32 -14.27 8.22 9.58
N LEU A 33 -13.87 6.95 9.58
CA LEU A 33 -12.70 6.45 8.88
C LEU A 33 -13.10 5.47 7.77
N ALA A 34 -12.61 5.71 6.56
CA ALA A 34 -12.50 4.73 5.49
C ALA A 34 -11.01 4.44 5.25
N TYR A 35 -10.61 3.17 5.27
CA TYR A 35 -9.22 2.77 5.33
C TYR A 35 -8.98 1.52 4.49
N ASN A 36 -8.12 1.64 3.49
CA ASN A 36 -7.61 0.54 2.67
C ASN A 36 -6.17 0.26 3.08
N GLY A 37 -5.93 -0.81 3.82
CA GLY A 37 -4.59 -1.11 4.27
C GLY A 37 -4.52 -2.11 5.40
N GLU A 38 -3.36 -2.13 6.04
CA GLU A 38 -3.06 -2.98 7.18
C GLU A 38 -2.01 -2.30 8.06
N ILE A 39 -2.31 -2.16 9.35
CA ILE A 39 -1.38 -1.66 10.37
C ILE A 39 -0.72 -2.84 11.05
N TYR A 40 0.46 -3.21 10.64
CA TYR A 40 1.17 -4.41 11.09
C TYR A 40 1.46 -4.42 12.60
N ASN A 41 1.77 -3.26 13.18
CA ASN A 41 2.03 -3.13 14.62
C ASN A 41 0.77 -2.80 15.45
N PHE A 42 -0.43 -3.14 14.95
CA PHE A 42 -1.68 -2.82 15.63
C PHE A 42 -1.78 -3.42 17.04
N ALA A 43 -1.21 -4.60 17.27
CA ALA A 43 -1.22 -5.25 18.58
C ALA A 43 -0.45 -4.42 19.63
N GLN A 44 0.68 -3.84 19.25
CA GLN A 44 1.47 -2.95 20.11
C GLN A 44 0.71 -1.64 20.41
N LEU A 45 0.10 -1.04 19.38
CA LEU A 45 -0.72 0.17 19.53
C LEU A 45 -1.93 -0.11 20.41
N ARG A 46 -2.60 -1.25 20.21
CA ARG A 46 -3.73 -1.69 21.03
C ARG A 46 -3.37 -1.84 22.52
N ALA A 47 -2.23 -2.44 22.81
CA ALA A 47 -1.75 -2.58 24.18
C ALA A 47 -1.47 -1.21 24.82
N ALA A 48 -0.84 -0.29 24.11
CA ALA A 48 -0.60 1.08 24.57
C ALA A 48 -1.92 1.84 24.84
N LEU A 49 -2.89 1.74 23.93
CA LEU A 49 -4.20 2.37 24.08
C LEU A 49 -5.03 1.75 25.22
N ALA A 50 -4.96 0.43 25.40
CA ALA A 50 -5.62 -0.25 26.52
C ALA A 50 -5.06 0.22 27.87
N ALA A 51 -3.75 0.47 27.98
CA ALA A 51 -3.10 1.04 29.16
C ALA A 51 -3.59 2.48 29.47
N LEU A 52 -4.03 3.22 28.44
CA LEU A 52 -4.65 4.56 28.56
C LEU A 52 -6.16 4.51 28.82
N GLY A 53 -6.74 3.30 28.93
CA GLY A 53 -8.15 3.11 29.27
C GLY A 53 -9.08 2.87 28.08
N HIS A 54 -8.58 2.80 26.86
CA HIS A 54 -9.39 2.47 25.70
C HIS A 54 -9.90 1.03 25.76
N ARG A 55 -11.15 0.84 25.33
CA ARG A 55 -11.80 -0.47 25.23
C ARG A 55 -12.15 -0.75 23.77
N PHE A 56 -11.89 -1.96 23.33
CA PHE A 56 -12.14 -2.41 21.97
C PHE A 56 -13.30 -3.41 21.94
N ARG A 57 -14.11 -3.34 20.89
CA ARG A 57 -15.25 -4.24 20.66
C ARG A 57 -14.86 -5.42 19.79
N GLY A 58 -14.01 -5.17 18.81
CA GLY A 58 -13.46 -6.13 17.87
C GLY A 58 -11.96 -6.32 18.04
N HIS A 59 -11.33 -6.91 17.05
CA HIS A 59 -9.88 -7.09 17.01
C HIS A 59 -9.24 -6.56 15.69
N SER A 60 -10.00 -5.78 14.93
CA SER A 60 -9.48 -5.16 13.70
C SER A 60 -8.42 -4.10 14.00
N ASP A 61 -7.44 -4.01 13.12
CA ASP A 61 -6.47 -2.91 13.09
C ASP A 61 -7.14 -1.56 12.81
N THR A 62 -8.25 -1.54 12.07
CA THR A 62 -9.06 -0.35 11.81
C THR A 62 -9.59 0.30 13.09
N GLU A 63 -10.12 -0.50 14.04
CA GLU A 63 -10.60 0.00 15.31
C GLU A 63 -9.44 0.59 16.15
N VAL A 64 -8.28 -0.08 16.11
CA VAL A 64 -7.07 0.38 16.79
C VAL A 64 -6.57 1.69 16.21
N LEU A 65 -6.51 1.79 14.88
CA LEU A 65 -6.11 3.01 14.18
C LEU A 65 -7.03 4.18 14.54
N LEU A 66 -8.33 3.96 14.56
CA LEU A 66 -9.32 4.99 14.89
C LEU A 66 -9.24 5.42 16.36
N ALA A 67 -9.04 4.49 17.29
CA ALA A 67 -8.80 4.79 18.70
C ALA A 67 -7.49 5.58 18.90
N ALA A 68 -6.44 5.26 18.14
CA ALA A 68 -5.19 5.99 18.14
C ALA A 68 -5.37 7.44 17.69
N VAL A 69 -6.17 7.68 16.65
CA VAL A 69 -6.50 9.04 16.18
C VAL A 69 -7.26 9.83 17.26
N VAL A 70 -8.18 9.19 17.96
CA VAL A 70 -8.92 9.84 19.07
C VAL A 70 -7.98 10.24 20.20
N GLU A 71 -7.01 9.38 20.55
CA GLU A 71 -6.11 9.59 21.70
C GLU A 71 -4.96 10.58 21.35
N TRP A 72 -4.30 10.38 20.22
CA TRP A 72 -3.06 11.10 19.88
C TRP A 72 -3.20 12.11 18.74
N GLY A 73 -4.35 12.16 18.08
CA GLY A 73 -4.50 12.89 16.83
C GLY A 73 -3.91 12.15 15.63
N LEU A 74 -4.23 12.65 14.42
CA LEU A 74 -3.84 11.96 13.18
C LEU A 74 -2.32 11.90 12.98
N ASP A 75 -1.60 13.01 13.15
CA ASP A 75 -0.18 13.10 12.84
C ASP A 75 0.68 12.17 13.72
N ASP A 76 0.44 12.20 15.03
CA ASP A 76 1.16 11.34 15.99
C ASP A 76 0.80 9.86 15.78
N THR A 77 -0.44 9.58 15.40
CA THR A 77 -0.87 8.23 15.05
C THR A 77 -0.11 7.72 13.83
N LEU A 78 -0.06 8.49 12.74
CA LEU A 78 0.67 8.11 11.52
C LEU A 78 2.17 7.92 11.76
N ALA A 79 2.76 8.73 12.62
CA ALA A 79 4.17 8.59 12.99
C ALA A 79 4.45 7.26 13.73
N ARG A 80 3.49 6.76 14.52
CA ARG A 80 3.58 5.50 15.29
C ARG A 80 3.23 4.26 14.47
N CYS A 81 2.42 4.41 13.41
CA CYS A 81 1.99 3.29 12.58
C CYS A 81 3.14 2.69 11.78
N ASN A 82 3.21 1.36 11.77
CA ASN A 82 3.97 0.57 10.81
C ASN A 82 2.97 -0.24 9.98
N GLY A 83 2.83 0.10 8.69
CA GLY A 83 1.82 -0.52 7.86
C GLY A 83 1.83 -0.01 6.42
N MET A 84 0.94 -0.55 5.63
CA MET A 84 0.59 -0.08 4.29
C MET A 84 -0.82 0.47 4.33
N PHE A 85 -1.05 1.70 3.88
CA PHE A 85 -2.39 2.28 3.96
C PHE A 85 -2.64 3.45 3.01
N ALA A 86 -3.92 3.56 2.65
CA ALA A 86 -4.56 4.76 2.15
C ALA A 86 -5.81 4.97 3.00
N LEU A 87 -5.98 6.14 3.59
CA LEU A 87 -7.12 6.43 4.45
C LEU A 87 -7.77 7.76 4.14
N ALA A 88 -9.07 7.82 4.44
CA ALA A 88 -9.88 9.02 4.48
C ALA A 88 -10.52 9.14 5.86
N LEU A 89 -10.19 10.19 6.57
CA LEU A 89 -10.68 10.50 7.90
C LEU A 89 -11.52 11.78 7.86
N TRP A 90 -12.79 11.66 8.15
CA TRP A 90 -13.68 12.79 8.32
C TRP A 90 -13.80 13.20 9.79
N ASP A 91 -13.53 14.45 10.10
CA ASP A 91 -13.76 15.04 11.42
C ASP A 91 -15.11 15.79 11.41
N GLU A 92 -16.10 15.23 12.12
CA GLU A 92 -17.46 15.80 12.22
C GLU A 92 -17.48 17.13 12.98
N ARG A 93 -16.51 17.37 13.86
CA ARG A 93 -16.42 18.59 14.66
C ARG A 93 -15.80 19.73 13.87
N ASP A 94 -14.67 19.46 13.23
CA ASP A 94 -13.88 20.46 12.54
C ASP A 94 -14.26 20.58 11.06
N HIS A 95 -15.21 19.73 10.58
CA HIS A 95 -15.66 19.65 9.19
C HIS A 95 -14.48 19.57 8.20
N CYS A 96 -13.51 18.74 8.50
CA CYS A 96 -12.29 18.57 7.73
C CYS A 96 -12.12 17.11 7.28
N LEU A 97 -11.86 16.92 5.99
CA LEU A 97 -11.44 15.65 5.42
C LEU A 97 -9.91 15.58 5.40
N SER A 98 -9.36 14.56 6.02
CA SER A 98 -7.94 14.25 5.94
C SER A 98 -7.74 12.99 5.11
N LEU A 99 -6.93 13.08 4.05
CA LEU A 99 -6.46 11.95 3.25
C LEU A 99 -5.01 11.69 3.62
N ALA A 100 -4.65 10.43 3.92
CA ALA A 100 -3.26 10.07 4.20
C ALA A 100 -2.84 8.79 3.48
N ARG A 101 -1.56 8.72 3.10
CA ARG A 101 -0.97 7.58 2.40
C ARG A 101 0.29 7.11 3.10
N ASP A 102 0.50 5.82 3.17
CA ASP A 102 1.64 5.20 3.86
C ASP A 102 3.01 5.73 3.39
N ARG A 103 4.04 5.47 4.21
CA ARG A 103 5.40 6.01 4.05
C ARG A 103 5.99 5.79 2.67
N VAL A 104 5.79 4.61 2.07
CA VAL A 104 6.36 4.22 0.77
C VAL A 104 5.33 4.16 -0.35
N GLY A 105 4.04 4.49 -0.04
CA GLY A 105 2.96 4.54 -1.01
C GLY A 105 2.53 3.19 -1.54
N LYS A 106 2.55 2.15 -0.71
CA LYS A 106 2.11 0.80 -1.09
C LYS A 106 0.65 0.75 -1.49
N LYS A 107 -0.21 1.49 -0.77
CA LYS A 107 -1.62 1.61 -1.16
C LYS A 107 -1.81 2.85 -2.02
N PRO A 108 -2.52 2.75 -3.15
CA PRO A 108 -2.82 3.90 -3.99
C PRO A 108 -3.87 4.81 -3.35
N LEU A 109 -3.78 6.11 -3.63
CA LEU A 109 -4.80 7.08 -3.27
C LEU A 109 -4.80 8.22 -4.29
N TYR A 110 -5.90 8.33 -5.01
CA TYR A 110 -6.19 9.40 -5.96
C TYR A 110 -7.18 10.37 -5.35
N TYR A 111 -7.10 11.64 -5.74
CA TYR A 111 -8.08 12.67 -5.41
C TYR A 111 -8.13 13.72 -6.51
N GLY A 112 -9.25 14.40 -6.63
CA GLY A 112 -9.43 15.42 -7.66
C GLY A 112 -10.79 16.08 -7.59
N TRP A 113 -11.14 16.85 -8.62
CA TRP A 113 -12.40 17.55 -8.70
C TRP A 113 -13.19 17.11 -9.92
N ALA A 114 -14.39 16.60 -9.66
CA ALA A 114 -15.43 16.36 -10.65
C ALA A 114 -16.42 17.53 -10.58
N GLY A 115 -16.36 18.45 -11.55
CA GLY A 115 -17.04 19.74 -11.41
C GLY A 115 -16.53 20.51 -10.17
N ASP A 116 -17.42 20.80 -9.24
CA ASP A 116 -17.13 21.45 -7.96
C ASP A 116 -17.03 20.45 -6.79
N THR A 117 -17.21 19.17 -7.07
CA THR A 117 -17.17 18.10 -6.06
C THR A 117 -15.77 17.53 -5.95
N LEU A 118 -15.22 17.49 -4.73
CA LEU A 118 -14.01 16.72 -4.44
C LEU A 118 -14.35 15.23 -4.45
N VAL A 119 -13.61 14.47 -5.24
CA VAL A 119 -13.68 13.00 -5.32
C VAL A 119 -12.35 12.38 -4.95
N PHE A 120 -12.37 11.22 -4.31
CA PHE A 120 -11.15 10.49 -3.97
C PHE A 120 -11.42 8.98 -3.91
N GLY A 121 -10.36 8.18 -4.07
CA GLY A 121 -10.47 6.73 -4.02
C GLY A 121 -9.13 6.04 -4.21
N SER A 122 -9.09 4.76 -3.91
CA SER A 122 -7.91 3.92 -4.17
C SER A 122 -7.72 3.63 -5.67
N GLU A 123 -8.79 3.71 -6.46
CA GLU A 123 -8.80 3.45 -7.90
C GLU A 123 -9.45 4.60 -8.65
N LEU A 124 -8.90 4.97 -9.81
CA LEU A 124 -9.48 5.99 -10.69
C LEU A 124 -10.85 5.59 -11.21
N LYS A 125 -11.08 4.29 -11.42
CA LYS A 125 -12.37 3.74 -11.84
C LYS A 125 -13.54 4.16 -10.93
N ALA A 126 -13.27 4.31 -9.62
CA ALA A 126 -14.26 4.80 -8.68
C ALA A 126 -14.58 6.29 -8.90
N LEU A 127 -13.57 7.09 -9.25
CA LEU A 127 -13.73 8.52 -9.53
C LEU A 127 -14.50 8.75 -10.83
N TRP A 128 -14.26 7.90 -11.85
CA TRP A 128 -14.94 7.98 -13.16
C TRP A 128 -16.46 7.77 -13.08
N GLN A 129 -16.96 7.18 -11.99
CA GLN A 129 -18.39 7.00 -11.80
C GLN A 129 -19.12 8.32 -11.47
N HIS A 130 -18.40 9.37 -11.09
CA HIS A 130 -19.04 10.67 -10.85
C HIS A 130 -19.42 11.30 -12.19
N PRO A 131 -20.68 11.75 -12.40
CA PRO A 131 -21.16 12.23 -13.70
C PRO A 131 -20.39 13.45 -14.24
N ASP A 132 -19.85 14.28 -13.36
CA ASP A 132 -19.08 15.47 -13.73
C ASP A 132 -17.56 15.22 -13.76
N PHE A 133 -17.11 13.95 -13.71
CA PHE A 133 -15.69 13.63 -13.82
C PHE A 133 -15.19 13.90 -15.24
N ASP A 134 -14.12 14.70 -15.32
CA ASP A 134 -13.47 15.01 -16.60
C ASP A 134 -12.37 13.98 -16.92
N ASN A 135 -12.56 13.23 -18.01
CA ASN A 135 -11.60 12.25 -18.52
C ASN A 135 -10.50 12.88 -19.39
N GLY A 136 -10.38 14.22 -19.42
CA GLY A 136 -9.32 14.91 -20.15
C GLY A 136 -7.94 14.37 -19.77
N VAL A 137 -7.09 14.15 -20.80
CA VAL A 137 -5.73 13.62 -20.60
C VAL A 137 -4.76 14.75 -20.30
N ASP A 138 -4.09 14.68 -19.14
CA ASP A 138 -3.00 15.59 -18.80
C ASP A 138 -1.77 15.30 -19.67
N ARG A 139 -1.45 16.25 -20.55
CA ARG A 139 -0.29 16.14 -21.48
C ARG A 139 1.05 16.11 -20.78
N HIS A 140 1.17 16.73 -19.60
CA HIS A 140 2.39 16.66 -18.79
C HIS A 140 2.55 15.25 -18.22
N ALA A 141 1.49 14.66 -17.67
CA ALA A 141 1.50 13.28 -17.20
C ALA A 141 1.83 12.28 -18.32
N LEU A 142 1.29 12.51 -19.54
CA LEU A 142 1.64 11.70 -20.71
C LEU A 142 3.13 11.83 -21.07
N THR A 143 3.72 13.03 -20.97
CA THR A 143 5.16 13.23 -21.17
C THR A 143 6.00 12.46 -20.14
N LEU A 144 5.55 12.46 -18.87
CA LEU A 144 6.22 11.68 -17.81
C LEU A 144 6.14 10.18 -18.09
N LEU A 145 4.99 9.68 -18.51
CA LEU A 145 4.80 8.28 -18.89
C LEU A 145 5.79 7.88 -20.00
N LEU A 146 5.87 8.67 -21.08
CA LEU A 146 6.77 8.38 -22.21
C LEU A 146 8.25 8.42 -21.82
N ARG A 147 8.60 9.23 -20.84
CA ARG A 147 9.99 9.37 -20.37
C ARG A 147 10.39 8.32 -19.34
N LEU A 148 9.48 7.97 -18.41
CA LEU A 148 9.78 7.18 -17.22
C LEU A 148 9.17 5.78 -17.27
N GLY A 149 8.24 5.51 -18.20
CA GLY A 149 7.48 4.27 -18.25
C GLY A 149 6.32 4.19 -17.23
N TYR A 150 6.11 5.23 -16.44
CA TYR A 150 5.00 5.36 -15.50
C TYR A 150 4.74 6.83 -15.18
N ILE A 151 3.62 7.12 -14.55
CA ILE A 151 3.27 8.48 -14.13
C ILE A 151 3.57 8.61 -12.62
N PRO A 152 4.62 9.36 -12.22
CA PRO A 152 4.96 9.52 -10.81
C PRO A 152 3.97 10.43 -10.09
N ALA A 153 3.72 10.17 -8.80
CA ALA A 153 3.00 11.10 -7.94
C ALA A 153 3.74 12.46 -7.85
N PRO A 154 3.03 13.59 -7.76
CA PRO A 154 1.57 13.74 -7.61
C PRO A 154 0.80 13.74 -8.94
N ALA A 155 1.46 13.61 -10.10
CA ALA A 155 0.79 13.64 -11.40
C ALA A 155 -0.17 12.43 -11.56
N CYS A 156 -1.25 12.64 -12.31
CA CYS A 156 -2.22 11.63 -12.72
C CYS A 156 -2.48 11.77 -14.21
N ILE A 157 -2.90 10.69 -14.88
CA ILE A 157 -3.22 10.71 -16.31
C ILE A 157 -4.37 11.67 -16.64
N HIS A 158 -5.29 11.91 -15.70
CA HIS A 158 -6.41 12.81 -15.89
C HIS A 158 -6.14 14.21 -15.36
N GLU A 159 -6.59 15.22 -16.12
CA GLU A 159 -6.61 16.61 -15.68
C GLU A 159 -7.40 16.75 -14.36
N ARG A 160 -7.05 17.75 -13.53
CA ARG A 160 -7.71 18.05 -12.25
C ARG A 160 -7.70 16.91 -11.22
N THR A 161 -6.92 15.84 -11.49
CA THR A 161 -6.79 14.66 -10.63
C THR A 161 -5.33 14.48 -10.24
N PHE A 162 -5.10 14.04 -9.02
CA PHE A 162 -3.77 13.94 -8.43
C PHE A 162 -3.61 12.62 -7.64
N LYS A 163 -2.39 12.18 -7.50
CA LYS A 163 -2.00 11.12 -6.54
C LYS A 163 -1.55 11.74 -5.24
N LEU A 164 -2.04 11.23 -4.12
CA LEU A 164 -1.44 11.58 -2.83
C LEU A 164 -0.04 10.97 -2.77
N MET A 165 0.95 11.80 -2.45
CA MET A 165 2.34 11.35 -2.36
C MET A 165 2.56 10.44 -1.15
N PRO A 166 3.52 9.50 -1.23
CA PRO A 166 3.92 8.69 -0.09
C PRO A 166 4.33 9.52 1.13
N GLY A 167 3.93 9.07 2.33
CA GLY A 167 4.29 9.73 3.58
C GLY A 167 3.65 11.10 3.79
N ARG A 168 2.51 11.37 3.13
CA ARG A 168 1.83 12.67 3.17
C ARG A 168 0.41 12.58 3.72
N VAL A 169 -0.02 13.72 4.25
CA VAL A 169 -1.41 14.02 4.63
C VAL A 169 -1.88 15.23 3.85
N LEU A 170 -3.08 15.15 3.30
CA LEU A 170 -3.80 16.26 2.68
C LEU A 170 -5.04 16.56 3.54
N ARG A 171 -5.19 17.80 3.99
CA ARG A 171 -6.36 18.26 4.76
C ARG A 171 -7.17 19.22 3.93
N LEU A 172 -8.47 18.98 3.86
CA LEU A 172 -9.42 19.70 3.03
C LEU A 172 -10.64 20.07 3.87
N ASP A 173 -10.81 21.34 4.12
CA ASP A 173 -12.05 21.92 4.62
C ASP A 173 -12.95 22.40 3.47
N ALA A 174 -14.12 22.91 3.79
CA ALA A 174 -15.07 23.40 2.79
C ALA A 174 -14.49 24.53 1.93
N GLN A 175 -13.62 25.37 2.47
CA GLN A 175 -13.00 26.46 1.73
C GLN A 175 -11.96 25.93 0.73
N ALA A 176 -11.12 24.97 1.14
CA ALA A 176 -10.15 24.32 0.26
C ALA A 176 -10.84 23.58 -0.89
N VAL A 177 -11.96 22.90 -0.61
CA VAL A 177 -12.75 22.22 -1.64
C VAL A 177 -13.38 23.23 -2.61
N ALA A 178 -13.99 24.30 -2.10
CA ALA A 178 -14.62 25.34 -2.92
C ALA A 178 -13.62 26.13 -3.80
N ALA A 179 -12.35 26.23 -3.38
CA ALA A 179 -11.31 26.85 -4.19
C ALA A 179 -11.00 26.05 -5.49
N GLY A 180 -11.35 24.78 -5.52
CA GLY A 180 -11.30 23.92 -6.69
C GLY A 180 -9.88 23.54 -7.16
N ALA A 181 -9.82 22.74 -8.21
CA ALA A 181 -8.56 22.21 -8.75
C ALA A 181 -7.62 23.31 -9.26
N ALA A 182 -8.13 24.42 -9.78
CA ALA A 182 -7.32 25.49 -10.34
C ALA A 182 -6.48 26.23 -9.29
N ALA A 183 -6.96 26.32 -8.05
CA ALA A 183 -6.24 26.90 -6.93
C ALA A 183 -5.35 25.87 -6.20
N HIS A 184 -5.58 24.60 -6.40
CA HIS A 184 -4.87 23.53 -5.70
C HIS A 184 -3.41 23.40 -6.17
N ARG A 185 -2.50 23.28 -5.22
CA ARG A 185 -1.06 23.05 -5.44
C ARG A 185 -0.63 21.84 -4.66
N PRO A 186 -0.59 20.63 -5.31
CA PRO A 186 -0.35 19.36 -4.62
C PRO A 186 0.95 19.31 -3.81
N ASP A 187 1.99 19.94 -4.29
CA ASP A 187 3.30 20.03 -3.63
C ASP A 187 3.29 20.86 -2.34
N GLN A 188 2.39 21.82 -2.22
CA GLN A 188 2.22 22.69 -1.06
C GLN A 188 1.13 22.21 -0.09
N ALA A 189 0.05 21.64 -0.63
CA ALA A 189 -1.10 21.19 0.14
C ALA A 189 -0.85 19.90 0.90
N GLN A 190 -0.01 19.01 0.36
CA GLN A 190 0.30 17.71 0.95
C GLN A 190 1.42 17.82 1.99
N GLN A 191 1.07 17.75 3.28
CA GLN A 191 2.03 17.87 4.39
C GLN A 191 2.73 16.53 4.68
N PRO A 192 4.07 16.52 4.87
CA PRO A 192 4.78 15.29 5.20
C PRO A 192 4.58 14.90 6.67
N PHE A 193 4.24 13.65 6.94
CA PHE A 193 4.45 13.02 8.25
C PHE A 193 5.70 12.12 8.24
N TRP A 194 6.19 11.76 7.05
CA TRP A 194 7.44 11.02 6.85
C TRP A 194 8.06 11.38 5.50
N ASN A 195 9.40 11.35 5.45
CA ASN A 195 10.17 11.69 4.25
C ASN A 195 11.36 10.72 4.08
N ALA A 196 11.40 10.01 2.95
CA ALA A 196 12.46 9.04 2.65
C ALA A 196 13.86 9.68 2.60
N ARG A 197 13.96 10.89 2.03
CA ARG A 197 15.25 11.62 1.94
C ARG A 197 15.81 11.95 3.33
N GLU A 198 14.96 12.45 4.23
CA GLU A 198 15.36 12.75 5.60
C GLU A 198 15.75 11.48 6.38
N ALA A 199 15.01 10.37 6.17
CA ALA A 199 15.35 9.09 6.78
C ALA A 199 16.73 8.61 6.30
N MET A 200 17.00 8.71 4.99
CA MET A 200 18.29 8.37 4.40
C MET A 200 19.40 9.28 4.91
N GLN A 201 19.18 10.61 5.00
CA GLN A 201 20.17 11.55 5.52
C GLN A 201 20.52 11.26 6.98
N ARG A 202 19.53 10.93 7.83
CA ARG A 202 19.79 10.51 9.22
C ARG A 202 20.62 9.22 9.28
N ALA A 203 20.32 8.24 8.43
CA ALA A 203 21.07 7.00 8.37
C ALA A 203 22.53 7.23 7.91
N LEU A 204 22.75 8.10 6.93
CA LEU A 204 24.10 8.48 6.48
C LEU A 204 24.89 9.26 7.54
N ALA A 205 24.21 10.05 8.37
CA ALA A 205 24.83 10.79 9.47
C ALA A 205 25.20 9.90 10.67
N ALA A 206 24.60 8.72 10.79
CA ALA A 206 24.86 7.73 11.82
C ALA A 206 25.07 6.33 11.18
N PRO A 207 26.17 6.12 10.46
CA PRO A 207 26.42 4.86 9.77
C PRO A 207 26.62 3.72 10.78
N PHE A 208 26.30 2.52 10.34
CA PHE A 208 26.57 1.31 11.10
C PHE A 208 28.11 1.14 11.27
N THR A 209 28.56 0.92 12.49
CA THR A 209 29.99 0.83 12.83
C THR A 209 30.40 -0.56 13.35
N GLY A 210 29.48 -1.53 13.31
CA GLY A 210 29.75 -2.91 13.73
C GLY A 210 30.54 -3.71 12.69
N THR A 211 30.86 -4.95 13.04
CA THR A 211 31.46 -5.94 12.13
C THR A 211 30.45 -6.49 11.15
N ASP A 212 30.89 -7.16 10.08
CA ASP A 212 30.00 -7.80 9.11
C ASP A 212 29.07 -8.83 9.79
N ALA A 213 29.59 -9.63 10.73
CA ALA A 213 28.76 -10.57 11.48
C ALA A 213 27.65 -9.89 12.31
N GLN A 214 27.95 -8.74 12.92
CA GLN A 214 26.95 -7.95 13.64
C GLN A 214 25.92 -7.31 12.68
N ALA A 215 26.34 -6.92 11.48
CA ALA A 215 25.44 -6.42 10.46
C ALA A 215 24.47 -7.51 9.95
N GLU A 216 24.99 -8.74 9.73
CA GLU A 216 24.17 -9.90 9.37
C GLU A 216 23.16 -10.25 10.45
N GLU A 217 23.58 -10.30 11.73
CA GLU A 217 22.70 -10.58 12.86
C GLU A 217 21.59 -9.52 13.00
N GLN A 218 21.95 -8.26 12.86
CA GLN A 218 20.97 -7.16 12.92
C GLN A 218 20.01 -7.20 11.73
N LEU A 219 20.49 -7.48 10.52
CA LEU A 219 19.66 -7.64 9.34
C LEU A 219 18.69 -8.80 9.48
N ASP A 220 19.17 -9.97 9.93
CA ASP A 220 18.32 -11.15 10.19
C ASP A 220 17.22 -10.82 11.19
N SER A 221 17.55 -10.16 12.29
CA SER A 221 16.58 -9.74 13.31
C SER A 221 15.50 -8.82 12.75
N VAL A 222 15.88 -7.78 11.99
CA VAL A 222 14.94 -6.82 11.39
C VAL A 222 14.05 -7.48 10.35
N LEU A 223 14.60 -8.38 9.54
CA LEU A 223 13.83 -9.09 8.52
C LEU A 223 12.85 -10.09 9.14
N ARG A 224 13.27 -10.83 10.19
CA ARG A 224 12.37 -11.73 10.94
C ARG A 224 11.20 -10.97 11.56
N ASP A 225 11.46 -9.87 12.23
CA ASP A 225 10.41 -9.03 12.78
C ASP A 225 9.45 -8.51 11.69
N ALA A 226 10.00 -8.02 10.58
CA ALA A 226 9.21 -7.55 9.46
C ALA A 226 8.33 -8.65 8.85
N VAL A 227 8.82 -9.89 8.75
CA VAL A 227 8.05 -11.04 8.26
C VAL A 227 6.99 -11.44 9.29
N ALA A 228 7.37 -11.59 10.57
CA ALA A 228 6.45 -11.96 11.65
C ALA A 228 5.22 -11.05 11.71
N LEU A 229 5.43 -9.74 11.63
CA LEU A 229 4.35 -8.75 11.64
C LEU A 229 3.36 -8.92 10.47
N ARG A 230 3.77 -9.49 9.36
CA ARG A 230 2.94 -9.72 8.17
C ARG A 230 2.30 -11.11 8.11
N MET A 231 2.66 -11.98 9.03
CA MET A 231 2.04 -13.31 9.17
C MET A 231 0.77 -13.29 10.02
N VAL A 232 0.46 -12.16 10.66
CA VAL A 232 -0.73 -12.01 11.51
C VAL A 232 -1.95 -11.82 10.63
N ALA A 233 -2.82 -12.82 10.54
CA ALA A 233 -4.06 -12.78 9.78
C ALA A 233 -5.07 -13.80 10.35
N ASP A 234 -6.37 -13.52 10.17
CA ASP A 234 -7.47 -14.46 10.48
C ASP A 234 -7.82 -15.36 9.29
N VAL A 235 -7.06 -15.25 8.20
CA VAL A 235 -7.19 -16.04 6.96
C VAL A 235 -5.86 -16.72 6.64
N PRO A 236 -5.84 -17.82 5.85
CA PRO A 236 -4.58 -18.43 5.43
C PRO A 236 -3.69 -17.43 4.70
N VAL A 237 -2.40 -17.40 5.07
CA VAL A 237 -1.37 -16.57 4.47
C VAL A 237 -0.43 -17.45 3.66
N GLY A 238 -0.09 -16.99 2.46
CA GLY A 238 0.90 -17.63 1.61
C GLY A 238 1.88 -16.62 1.03
N VAL A 239 2.95 -17.12 0.41
CA VAL A 239 4.00 -16.29 -0.18
C VAL A 239 4.27 -16.68 -1.64
N PHE A 240 4.47 -15.69 -2.49
CA PHE A 240 4.97 -15.93 -3.85
C PHE A 240 6.46 -16.23 -3.81
N LEU A 241 6.85 -17.35 -4.41
CA LEU A 241 8.22 -17.84 -4.49
C LEU A 241 8.67 -17.88 -5.95
N SER A 242 9.69 -17.10 -6.30
CA SER A 242 10.28 -17.08 -7.65
C SER A 242 11.59 -17.89 -7.73
N GLY A 243 12.10 -18.39 -6.60
CA GLY A 243 13.42 -18.98 -6.53
C GLY A 243 14.57 -17.96 -6.51
N GLY A 244 14.29 -16.68 -6.67
CA GLY A 244 15.26 -15.60 -6.47
C GLY A 244 15.60 -15.40 -5.00
N THR A 245 16.74 -14.77 -4.72
CA THR A 245 17.28 -14.57 -3.36
C THR A 245 16.25 -13.91 -2.42
N ASP A 246 15.58 -12.85 -2.86
CA ASP A 246 14.68 -12.06 -2.01
C ASP A 246 13.46 -12.88 -1.56
N SER A 247 12.78 -13.55 -2.52
CA SER A 247 11.61 -14.38 -2.23
C SER A 247 11.99 -15.62 -1.39
N SER A 248 13.16 -16.19 -1.63
CA SER A 248 13.67 -17.36 -0.88
C SER A 248 13.97 -16.98 0.58
N ILE A 249 14.60 -15.84 0.84
CA ILE A 249 14.85 -15.35 2.21
C ILE A 249 13.54 -15.10 2.94
N VAL A 250 12.57 -14.42 2.33
CA VAL A 250 11.26 -14.17 2.95
C VAL A 250 10.58 -15.50 3.28
N THR A 251 10.56 -16.46 2.34
CA THR A 251 9.96 -17.78 2.55
C THR A 251 10.65 -18.56 3.68
N ALA A 252 11.99 -18.55 3.71
CA ALA A 252 12.76 -19.20 4.77
C ALA A 252 12.46 -18.60 6.15
N MET A 253 12.33 -17.27 6.23
CA MET A 253 11.96 -16.58 7.47
C MET A 253 10.53 -16.87 7.91
N MET A 254 9.58 -16.98 6.96
CA MET A 254 8.21 -17.39 7.27
C MET A 254 8.19 -18.81 7.80
N GLN A 255 8.87 -19.76 7.12
CA GLN A 255 8.93 -21.16 7.54
C GLN A 255 9.61 -21.33 8.89
N ALA A 256 10.69 -20.60 9.17
CA ALA A 256 11.39 -20.64 10.45
C ALA A 256 10.56 -20.10 11.64
N GLN A 257 9.47 -19.39 11.37
CA GLN A 257 8.55 -18.81 12.36
C GLN A 257 7.17 -19.49 12.37
N SER A 258 6.99 -20.55 11.59
CA SER A 258 5.74 -21.30 11.47
C SER A 258 5.95 -22.74 11.91
N ASP A 259 5.04 -23.27 12.74
CA ASP A 259 4.99 -24.67 13.14
C ASP A 259 4.38 -25.57 12.04
N GLN A 260 3.80 -24.98 11.00
CA GLN A 260 3.18 -25.68 9.88
C GLN A 260 3.91 -25.33 8.56
N PRO A 261 3.84 -26.19 7.54
CA PRO A 261 4.34 -25.85 6.21
C PRO A 261 3.69 -24.58 5.70
N VAL A 262 4.49 -23.58 5.30
CA VAL A 262 4.01 -22.33 4.71
C VAL A 262 3.53 -22.60 3.29
N HIS A 263 2.37 -22.06 2.93
CA HIS A 263 1.89 -22.12 1.55
C HIS A 263 2.73 -21.23 0.64
N THR A 264 3.34 -21.83 -0.39
CA THR A 264 4.13 -21.10 -1.38
C THR A 264 3.52 -21.27 -2.77
N PHE A 265 3.59 -20.22 -3.58
CA PHE A 265 3.01 -20.18 -4.92
C PHE A 265 4.03 -19.68 -5.93
N SER A 266 4.11 -20.33 -7.09
CA SER A 266 4.89 -19.84 -8.23
C SER A 266 4.10 -19.89 -9.53
N ILE A 267 4.47 -19.01 -10.46
CA ILE A 267 3.95 -19.02 -11.82
C ILE A 267 5.08 -19.43 -12.75
N GLY A 268 4.88 -20.54 -13.45
CA GLY A 268 5.75 -21.03 -14.51
C GLY A 268 5.27 -20.56 -15.88
N PHE A 269 6.17 -20.49 -16.84
CA PHE A 269 5.88 -20.12 -18.22
C PHE A 269 6.30 -21.24 -19.16
N GLU A 270 5.31 -21.85 -19.83
CA GLU A 270 5.54 -22.95 -20.77
C GLU A 270 6.47 -22.54 -21.90
N GLY A 271 7.58 -23.30 -22.08
CA GLY A 271 8.53 -23.11 -23.17
C GLY A 271 9.37 -21.84 -23.10
N SER A 272 9.37 -21.13 -21.98
CA SER A 272 10.15 -19.91 -21.77
C SER A 272 11.51 -20.23 -21.15
N HIS A 273 12.56 -19.54 -21.63
CA HIS A 273 13.88 -19.55 -20.99
C HIS A 273 13.89 -18.77 -19.64
N HIS A 274 12.80 -18.07 -19.34
CA HIS A 274 12.61 -17.29 -18.10
C HIS A 274 11.63 -17.99 -17.14
N ASP A 275 11.49 -19.34 -17.25
CA ASP A 275 10.66 -20.11 -16.32
C ASP A 275 11.41 -20.28 -14.99
N GLU A 276 10.95 -19.58 -13.96
CA GLU A 276 11.51 -19.63 -12.61
C GLU A 276 10.89 -20.73 -11.75
N ALA A 277 9.83 -21.41 -12.18
CA ALA A 277 9.14 -22.40 -11.39
C ALA A 277 10.00 -23.60 -10.99
N PRO A 278 10.92 -24.15 -11.84
CA PRO A 278 11.82 -25.21 -11.41
C PRO A 278 12.71 -24.83 -10.23
N LEU A 279 13.26 -23.61 -10.25
CA LEU A 279 14.11 -23.11 -9.16
C LEU A 279 13.30 -22.85 -7.89
N ALA A 280 12.09 -22.31 -8.03
CA ALA A 280 11.16 -22.13 -6.92
C ALA A 280 10.81 -23.46 -6.25
N ARG A 281 10.58 -24.52 -7.03
CA ARG A 281 10.31 -25.88 -6.55
C ARG A 281 11.49 -26.45 -5.75
N GLU A 282 12.71 -26.24 -6.19
CA GLU A 282 13.92 -26.66 -5.46
C GLU A 282 13.98 -25.99 -4.08
N VAL A 283 13.77 -24.68 -4.03
CA VAL A 283 13.73 -23.91 -2.78
C VAL A 283 12.58 -24.38 -1.88
N ALA A 284 11.37 -24.56 -2.42
CA ALA A 284 10.21 -25.05 -1.70
C ALA A 284 10.45 -26.44 -1.09
N THR A 285 11.06 -27.34 -1.85
CA THR A 285 11.44 -28.68 -1.40
C THR A 285 12.46 -28.62 -0.25
N HIS A 286 13.47 -27.76 -0.38
CA HIS A 286 14.50 -27.56 0.65
C HIS A 286 13.91 -26.99 1.95
N LEU A 287 12.97 -26.05 1.86
CA LEU A 287 12.33 -25.42 3.01
C LEU A 287 11.13 -26.21 3.55
N HIS A 288 10.74 -27.32 2.91
CA HIS A 288 9.59 -28.13 3.27
C HIS A 288 8.26 -27.37 3.31
N THR A 289 8.06 -26.47 2.36
CA THR A 289 6.82 -25.70 2.21
C THR A 289 5.75 -26.49 1.46
N ASP A 290 4.48 -26.10 1.63
CA ASP A 290 3.36 -26.58 0.81
C ASP A 290 3.28 -25.74 -0.48
N HIS A 291 3.83 -26.29 -1.57
CA HIS A 291 4.10 -25.57 -2.80
C HIS A 291 3.09 -25.85 -3.90
N THR A 292 2.52 -24.80 -4.47
CA THR A 292 1.61 -24.84 -5.62
C THR A 292 2.20 -24.08 -6.80
N GLU A 293 2.19 -24.71 -7.97
CA GLU A 293 2.65 -24.11 -9.24
C GLU A 293 1.49 -23.91 -10.20
N LEU A 294 1.44 -22.78 -10.85
CA LEU A 294 0.55 -22.48 -11.96
C LEU A 294 1.38 -22.24 -13.22
N TYR A 295 1.16 -23.05 -14.26
CA TYR A 295 1.81 -22.83 -15.56
C TYR A 295 0.90 -22.04 -16.48
N VAL A 296 1.46 -21.00 -17.11
CA VAL A 296 0.78 -20.10 -18.02
C VAL A 296 1.40 -20.24 -19.41
N SER A 297 0.57 -20.46 -20.41
CA SER A 297 0.99 -20.50 -21.82
C SER A 297 1.06 -19.08 -22.41
N GLY A 298 1.76 -18.94 -23.55
CA GLY A 298 1.77 -17.69 -24.30
C GLY A 298 0.37 -17.24 -24.77
N ALA A 299 -0.54 -18.20 -25.02
CA ALA A 299 -1.92 -17.91 -25.38
C ALA A 299 -2.71 -17.32 -24.21
N ASP A 300 -2.52 -17.85 -22.99
CA ASP A 300 -3.15 -17.31 -21.78
C ASP A 300 -2.66 -15.87 -21.51
N ALA A 301 -1.37 -15.62 -21.65
CA ALA A 301 -0.79 -14.29 -21.50
C ALA A 301 -1.39 -13.29 -22.53
N LEU A 302 -1.51 -13.68 -23.79
CA LEU A 302 -2.11 -12.85 -24.83
C LEU A 302 -3.61 -12.59 -24.58
N ALA A 303 -4.33 -13.54 -24.01
CA ALA A 303 -5.73 -13.37 -23.68
C ALA A 303 -5.99 -12.33 -22.59
N VAL A 304 -5.01 -12.07 -21.72
CA VAL A 304 -5.12 -11.05 -20.66
C VAL A 304 -4.84 -9.64 -21.20
N VAL A 305 -4.07 -9.46 -22.27
CA VAL A 305 -3.68 -8.14 -22.77
C VAL A 305 -4.86 -7.19 -23.02
N PRO A 306 -5.98 -7.61 -23.65
CA PRO A 306 -7.13 -6.72 -23.83
C PRO A 306 -7.81 -6.26 -22.54
N THR A 307 -7.62 -6.98 -21.42
CA THR A 307 -8.24 -6.67 -20.12
C THR A 307 -7.37 -5.76 -19.25
N LEU A 308 -6.10 -5.51 -19.63
CA LEU A 308 -5.19 -4.66 -18.87
C LEU A 308 -5.75 -3.25 -18.59
N PRO A 309 -6.42 -2.56 -19.54
CA PRO A 309 -7.01 -1.25 -19.27
C PRO A 309 -8.11 -1.28 -18.20
N ASP A 310 -8.80 -2.43 -18.05
CA ASP A 310 -9.82 -2.60 -17.02
C ASP A 310 -9.21 -2.99 -15.66
N MET A 311 -8.02 -3.58 -15.67
CA MET A 311 -7.30 -3.97 -14.44
C MET A 311 -6.54 -2.82 -13.81
N PHE A 312 -5.91 -1.98 -14.62
CA PHE A 312 -5.05 -0.89 -14.19
C PHE A 312 -5.68 0.48 -14.47
N ASP A 313 -5.51 1.38 -13.54
CA ASP A 313 -6.09 2.74 -13.63
C ASP A 313 -5.32 3.65 -14.58
N GLU A 314 -4.01 3.40 -14.75
CA GLU A 314 -3.14 4.20 -15.59
C GLU A 314 -2.25 3.31 -16.44
N PRO A 315 -1.86 3.77 -17.65
CA PRO A 315 -0.87 3.06 -18.45
C PRO A 315 0.50 3.07 -17.76
N PHE A 316 1.21 1.95 -17.89
CA PHE A 316 2.59 1.83 -17.40
C PHE A 316 3.38 0.90 -18.31
N ALA A 317 4.69 1.12 -18.38
CA ALA A 317 5.64 0.21 -19.02
C ALA A 317 6.29 -0.64 -17.93
N CYS A 318 5.96 -1.92 -17.89
CA CYS A 318 6.65 -2.88 -17.03
C CYS A 318 7.82 -3.48 -17.82
N CYS A 319 9.01 -3.54 -17.21
CA CYS A 319 10.17 -4.19 -17.83
C CYS A 319 9.92 -5.68 -18.14
N LEU A 320 8.97 -6.32 -17.49
CA LEU A 320 8.55 -7.69 -17.81
C LEU A 320 7.79 -7.79 -19.15
N LEU A 321 7.25 -6.69 -19.66
CA LEU A 321 6.61 -6.64 -20.99
C LEU A 321 7.62 -6.36 -22.11
N TYR A 322 8.83 -5.92 -21.78
CA TYR A 322 9.91 -5.66 -22.73
C TYR A 322 11.06 -6.64 -22.42
N THR A 323 11.51 -7.33 -23.42
CA THR A 323 12.65 -8.27 -23.38
C THR A 323 14.00 -7.58 -23.24
N SER A 324 14.08 -6.45 -22.56
CA SER A 324 15.35 -5.81 -22.23
C SER A 324 16.01 -6.57 -21.10
N PRO A 325 17.23 -7.10 -21.27
CA PRO A 325 17.94 -7.76 -20.19
C PRO A 325 18.11 -6.78 -19.02
N SER A 326 17.80 -7.25 -17.81
CA SER A 326 18.04 -6.48 -16.60
C SER A 326 19.52 -6.08 -16.51
N PRO A 327 19.88 -4.93 -15.94
CA PRO A 327 21.27 -4.63 -15.62
C PRO A 327 21.96 -5.70 -14.76
N ARG A 328 21.19 -6.55 -14.08
CA ARG A 328 21.69 -7.73 -13.34
C ARG A 328 22.14 -8.85 -14.29
N ASP A 329 21.51 -8.99 -15.46
CA ASP A 329 21.79 -10.05 -16.43
C ASP A 329 23.06 -9.74 -17.27
N GLN A 330 23.54 -8.50 -17.23
CA GLN A 330 24.74 -8.05 -17.94
C GLN A 330 26.05 -8.30 -17.19
N ARG A 331 26.01 -8.86 -15.97
CA ARG A 331 27.21 -9.14 -15.16
C ARG A 331 27.73 -10.57 -15.29
N GLY A 332 27.28 -11.33 -16.27
CA GLY A 332 27.60 -12.72 -16.52
C GLY A 332 28.29 -13.00 -17.85
N SER A 333 29.17 -12.12 -18.34
CA SER A 333 30.07 -12.43 -19.48
C SER A 333 31.45 -11.92 -19.19
#